data_b95b18d525799d92fde8461f2f76df06
#
_entry.id   b95b18d525799d92fde8461f2f76df06
#
_cell.length_a   1.000
_cell.length_b   1.000
_cell.length_c   1.000
_cell.angle_alpha   90.00
_cell.angle_beta   90.00
_cell.angle_gamma   90.00
#
_symmetry.space_group_name_H-M   'P 1'
#
loop_
_entity.id
_entity.type
_entity.pdbx_description
1 polymer ?
#
loop_
_entity_poly.entity_id
_entity_poly.type
_entity_poly.pdbx_seq_one_letter_code
_entity_poly.pdbx_strand_id
1 'polypeptide(L)'
;MSEKPYIIALEKGVDKEQIMDELSRDTTADASVSSSIPDRQVQQVNARPSSKRLFEMALTDEEATALLNDSRVGGVNEPIEWSDEFLDHRQGVQDPTYGWQRNGTSTQRENWGLLRHIEATNVWGTSVTSTRNTDVYPYHLDGTGVDYINQEGGLVRSDHTQWHDSIGNSRYQEFQWNTLPNCSGMGTTSYSGSGAYHATHCAGTVCGKDYGWAKGVQIYSLDIGAFSSTYWFDAIKEFHKAKPIDPVTGFKRPTVVNASWGYKSYFTSISDVYFRGAYTGTTSKNRDYGMIGDGSSRFNANLYSLNVEVEEMQDEGVHYFKSAGNQQQKLCYQGDVDYDNHILRTVTSGGISAGQPVFYNRGAGNIGPDTVVVGNIDDALYNTDEATATSSDKGPRVDVWAAGSNIISAGNASSTGRMNLTGTSMATPQVCGMSALILQANPGMTPADLRTWWQNNAKTGLLFQGDTNEGNPSTFFANDRSLMNGSNRIAYLPFAAHRPVT
;
A
#
# COMPACT_ATOMS: atom_id res chain seq x y z
N MET A 1 -15.83 -29.95 -13.64
CA MET A 1 -15.11 -29.14 -12.60
C MET A 1 -16.10 -28.14 -12.03
N SER A 2 -15.94 -27.68 -10.79
CA SER A 2 -16.88 -26.75 -10.18
C SER A 2 -16.58 -25.33 -10.63
N GLU A 3 -17.60 -24.58 -10.99
CA GLU A 3 -17.53 -23.15 -11.24
C GLU A 3 -17.38 -22.40 -9.93
N LYS A 4 -16.64 -21.30 -9.93
CA LYS A 4 -16.48 -20.37 -8.81
C LYS A 4 -16.36 -18.94 -9.30
N PRO A 5 -16.59 -17.92 -8.45
CA PRO A 5 -16.43 -16.52 -8.83
C PRO A 5 -14.99 -16.20 -9.23
N TYR A 6 -14.81 -15.52 -10.35
CA TYR A 6 -13.57 -14.91 -10.77
C TYR A 6 -13.77 -13.44 -11.11
N ILE A 7 -12.87 -12.58 -10.62
CA ILE A 7 -12.76 -11.19 -11.04
C ILE A 7 -12.01 -11.16 -12.37
N ILE A 8 -12.63 -10.58 -13.40
CA ILE A 8 -12.01 -10.31 -14.69
C ILE A 8 -11.63 -8.83 -14.72
N ALA A 9 -10.37 -8.55 -14.97
CA ALA A 9 -9.82 -7.20 -15.09
C ALA A 9 -9.42 -6.92 -16.53
N LEU A 10 -10.05 -5.93 -17.16
CA LEU A 10 -9.83 -5.58 -18.57
C LEU A 10 -8.67 -4.60 -18.74
N GLU A 11 -8.05 -4.63 -19.90
CA GLU A 11 -7.09 -3.62 -20.32
C GLU A 11 -7.76 -2.23 -20.48
N LYS A 12 -6.97 -1.17 -20.36
CA LYS A 12 -7.47 0.22 -20.45
C LYS A 12 -8.07 0.48 -21.83
N GLY A 13 -9.27 1.04 -21.86
CA GLY A 13 -9.99 1.38 -23.10
C GLY A 13 -10.85 0.24 -23.69
N VAL A 14 -10.88 -0.91 -23.06
CA VAL A 14 -11.79 -2.01 -23.45
C VAL A 14 -13.20 -1.71 -22.91
N ASP A 15 -14.20 -1.97 -23.75
CA ASP A 15 -15.61 -1.83 -23.36
C ASP A 15 -16.03 -3.02 -22.49
N LYS A 16 -16.28 -2.75 -21.21
CA LYS A 16 -16.67 -3.75 -20.22
C LYS A 16 -18.01 -4.42 -20.56
N GLU A 17 -18.99 -3.65 -20.94
CA GLU A 17 -20.34 -4.15 -21.22
C GLU A 17 -20.32 -5.08 -22.43
N GLN A 18 -19.49 -4.76 -23.43
CA GLN A 18 -19.32 -5.64 -24.60
C GLN A 18 -18.74 -7.00 -24.20
N ILE A 19 -17.68 -7.02 -23.37
CA ILE A 19 -17.07 -8.30 -22.96
C ILE A 19 -18.01 -9.09 -22.05
N MET A 20 -18.70 -8.43 -21.12
CA MET A 20 -19.69 -9.08 -20.26
C MET A 20 -20.81 -9.72 -21.08
N ASP A 21 -21.30 -9.03 -22.10
CA ASP A 21 -22.33 -9.49 -23.02
C ASP A 21 -21.82 -10.68 -23.87
N GLU A 22 -20.59 -10.61 -24.40
CA GLU A 22 -19.95 -11.71 -25.13
C GLU A 22 -19.85 -12.99 -24.29
N LEU A 23 -19.43 -12.89 -23.01
CA LEU A 23 -19.31 -14.03 -22.11
C LEU A 23 -20.66 -14.57 -21.62
N SER A 24 -21.68 -13.73 -21.56
CA SER A 24 -23.02 -14.10 -21.09
C SER A 24 -23.92 -14.66 -22.20
N ARG A 25 -23.52 -14.58 -23.47
CA ARG A 25 -24.30 -15.11 -24.58
C ARG A 25 -24.20 -16.63 -24.69
N ASP A 26 -25.30 -17.24 -25.10
CA ASP A 26 -25.33 -18.65 -25.48
C ASP A 26 -24.71 -18.81 -26.87
N THR A 27 -23.45 -19.24 -26.91
CA THR A 27 -22.69 -19.44 -28.17
C THR A 27 -23.19 -20.64 -28.97
N THR A 28 -24.01 -21.51 -28.37
CA THR A 28 -24.63 -22.65 -29.09
C THR A 28 -25.76 -22.18 -30.01
N ALA A 29 -26.34 -21.02 -29.76
CA ALA A 29 -27.45 -20.45 -30.51
C ALA A 29 -27.01 -19.54 -31.67
N ASP A 30 -25.79 -19.01 -31.65
CA ASP A 30 -25.27 -18.09 -32.67
C ASP A 30 -23.78 -18.29 -32.93
N ALA A 31 -23.46 -19.04 -33.98
CA ALA A 31 -22.08 -19.31 -34.39
C ALA A 31 -21.30 -18.05 -34.87
N SER A 32 -21.93 -16.89 -34.97
CA SER A 32 -21.26 -15.62 -35.33
C SER A 32 -20.62 -14.91 -34.14
N VAL A 33 -20.89 -15.34 -32.89
CA VAL A 33 -20.34 -14.75 -31.68
C VAL A 33 -19.03 -15.45 -31.32
N SER A 34 -17.93 -14.72 -31.40
CA SER A 34 -16.64 -15.18 -30.90
C SER A 34 -16.55 -14.89 -29.39
N SER A 35 -16.59 -15.91 -28.55
CA SER A 35 -16.29 -15.81 -27.12
C SER A 35 -14.90 -16.38 -26.84
N SER A 36 -14.17 -15.77 -25.89
CA SER A 36 -12.90 -16.35 -25.39
C SER A 36 -13.13 -17.66 -24.62
N ILE A 37 -14.38 -17.93 -24.20
CA ILE A 37 -14.79 -19.19 -23.57
C ILE A 37 -15.77 -19.86 -24.51
N PRO A 38 -15.36 -20.89 -25.27
CA PRO A 38 -16.23 -21.58 -26.20
C PRO A 38 -17.25 -22.45 -25.48
N ASP A 39 -18.37 -22.63 -26.14
CA ASP A 39 -19.37 -23.68 -25.94
C ASP A 39 -20.33 -23.57 -24.74
N ARG A 40 -20.36 -22.42 -23.99
CA ARG A 40 -21.41 -22.23 -22.97
C ARG A 40 -21.67 -20.75 -22.64
N GLN A 41 -22.85 -20.52 -22.12
CA GLN A 41 -23.19 -19.27 -21.45
C GLN A 41 -22.52 -19.22 -20.06
N VAL A 42 -21.77 -18.15 -19.78
CA VAL A 42 -21.15 -17.92 -18.47
C VAL A 42 -22.07 -17.09 -17.60
N GLN A 43 -22.27 -17.53 -16.35
CA GLN A 43 -23.10 -16.81 -15.41
C GLN A 43 -22.34 -15.58 -14.87
N GLN A 44 -22.95 -14.42 -15.02
CA GLN A 44 -22.48 -13.20 -14.34
C GLN A 44 -22.76 -13.31 -12.84
N VAL A 45 -21.72 -13.10 -12.02
CA VAL A 45 -21.82 -13.07 -10.55
C VAL A 45 -22.03 -11.64 -10.07
N ASN A 46 -21.21 -10.70 -10.54
CA ASN A 46 -21.30 -9.30 -10.14
C ASN A 46 -20.82 -8.39 -11.28
N ALA A 47 -21.68 -7.48 -11.73
CA ALA A 47 -21.34 -6.51 -12.78
C ALA A 47 -20.36 -5.43 -12.30
N ARG A 48 -20.16 -5.24 -11.00
CA ARG A 48 -19.31 -4.21 -10.40
C ARG A 48 -19.57 -2.82 -11.01
N PRO A 49 -20.77 -2.23 -10.82
CA PRO A 49 -21.15 -1.00 -11.50
C PRO A 49 -20.31 0.24 -11.12
N SER A 50 -19.58 0.16 -9.99
CA SER A 50 -18.60 1.19 -9.59
C SER A 50 -17.26 1.10 -10.31
N SER A 51 -17.01 0.01 -11.05
CA SER A 51 -15.80 -0.19 -11.84
C SER A 51 -16.08 -0.11 -13.33
N LYS A 52 -15.18 0.53 -14.08
CA LYS A 52 -15.22 0.59 -15.55
C LYS A 52 -14.55 -0.60 -16.22
N ARG A 53 -13.73 -1.35 -15.49
CA ARG A 53 -12.86 -2.39 -16.03
C ARG A 53 -12.98 -3.75 -15.35
N LEU A 54 -13.70 -3.83 -14.23
CA LEU A 54 -13.81 -5.05 -13.43
C LEU A 54 -15.24 -5.57 -13.39
N PHE A 55 -15.40 -6.90 -13.46
CA PHE A 55 -16.64 -7.62 -13.23
C PHE A 55 -16.36 -9.06 -12.79
N GLU A 56 -17.36 -9.78 -12.31
CA GLU A 56 -17.19 -11.14 -11.80
C GLU A 56 -18.08 -12.12 -12.57
N MET A 57 -17.49 -13.24 -13.00
CA MET A 57 -18.16 -14.32 -13.70
C MET A 57 -17.89 -15.65 -12.99
N ALA A 58 -18.83 -16.59 -13.10
CA ALA A 58 -18.67 -17.97 -12.61
C ALA A 58 -17.92 -18.81 -13.66
N LEU A 59 -16.64 -19.11 -13.39
CA LEU A 59 -15.74 -19.81 -14.31
C LEU A 59 -15.18 -21.07 -13.67
N THR A 60 -14.78 -22.04 -14.51
CA THR A 60 -13.83 -23.08 -14.10
C THR A 60 -12.40 -22.58 -14.14
N ASP A 61 -11.45 -23.29 -13.52
CA ASP A 61 -10.03 -22.92 -13.51
C ASP A 61 -9.44 -22.87 -14.93
N GLU A 62 -9.90 -23.78 -15.82
CA GLU A 62 -9.47 -23.83 -17.22
C GLU A 62 -9.99 -22.64 -18.00
N GLU A 63 -11.24 -22.25 -17.79
CA GLU A 63 -11.84 -21.09 -18.46
C GLU A 63 -11.19 -19.79 -18.00
N ALA A 64 -10.94 -19.65 -16.69
CA ALA A 64 -10.20 -18.52 -16.15
C ALA A 64 -8.79 -18.39 -16.74
N THR A 65 -8.12 -19.54 -16.94
CA THR A 65 -6.79 -19.59 -17.59
C THR A 65 -6.90 -19.25 -19.07
N ALA A 66 -7.93 -19.74 -19.78
CA ALA A 66 -8.14 -19.47 -21.20
C ALA A 66 -8.42 -17.98 -21.47
N LEU A 67 -9.15 -17.30 -20.59
CA LEU A 67 -9.42 -15.87 -20.71
C LEU A 67 -8.16 -15.00 -20.68
N LEU A 68 -7.09 -15.43 -20.02
CA LEU A 68 -5.81 -14.71 -20.03
C LEU A 68 -5.13 -14.66 -21.41
N ASN A 69 -5.59 -15.48 -22.37
CA ASN A 69 -5.11 -15.41 -23.76
C ASN A 69 -5.84 -14.34 -24.60
N ASP A 70 -6.94 -13.76 -24.09
CA ASP A 70 -7.60 -12.64 -24.75
C ASP A 70 -6.83 -11.34 -24.45
N SER A 71 -6.36 -10.66 -25.49
CA SER A 71 -5.57 -9.43 -25.35
C SER A 71 -6.32 -8.26 -24.69
N ARG A 72 -7.63 -8.37 -24.53
CA ARG A 72 -8.48 -7.40 -23.85
C ARG A 72 -8.52 -7.63 -22.33
N VAL A 73 -8.04 -8.79 -21.88
CA VAL A 73 -8.05 -9.21 -20.46
C VAL A 73 -6.65 -9.09 -19.90
N GLY A 74 -6.46 -8.21 -18.93
CA GLY A 74 -5.18 -8.00 -18.25
C GLY A 74 -4.97 -8.90 -17.03
N GLY A 75 -6.07 -9.46 -16.47
CA GLY A 75 -5.98 -10.36 -15.33
C GLY A 75 -7.29 -11.07 -15.00
N VAL A 76 -7.18 -12.28 -14.46
CA VAL A 76 -8.30 -13.07 -13.95
C VAL A 76 -7.86 -13.70 -12.63
N ASN A 77 -8.59 -13.45 -11.55
CA ASN A 77 -8.31 -14.03 -10.23
C ASN A 77 -9.60 -14.21 -9.39
N GLU A 78 -9.55 -15.09 -8.43
CA GLU A 78 -10.63 -15.21 -7.45
C GLU A 78 -10.69 -13.95 -6.57
N PRO A 79 -11.88 -13.56 -6.05
CA PRO A 79 -11.98 -12.57 -5.00
C PRO A 79 -11.10 -12.98 -3.81
N ILE A 80 -10.35 -12.00 -3.27
CA ILE A 80 -9.40 -12.25 -2.20
C ILE A 80 -10.08 -11.98 -0.87
N GLU A 81 -9.95 -12.91 0.05
CA GLU A 81 -10.31 -12.75 1.45
C GLU A 81 -9.08 -12.32 2.26
N TRP A 82 -9.31 -11.60 3.34
CA TRP A 82 -8.26 -11.19 4.23
C TRP A 82 -7.54 -12.40 4.87
N SER A 83 -6.22 -12.30 4.98
CA SER A 83 -5.40 -13.19 5.80
C SER A 83 -4.24 -12.42 6.44
N ASP A 84 -3.62 -12.98 7.48
CA ASP A 84 -2.42 -12.38 8.11
C ASP A 84 -1.23 -12.25 7.14
N GLU A 85 -1.29 -12.89 5.98
CA GLU A 85 -0.30 -12.77 4.92
C GLU A 85 -0.28 -11.38 4.27
N PHE A 86 -1.35 -10.60 4.42
CA PHE A 86 -1.42 -9.21 3.96
C PHE A 86 -0.70 -8.23 4.88
N LEU A 87 -0.44 -8.60 6.15
CA LEU A 87 0.25 -7.73 7.09
C LEU A 87 1.74 -7.65 6.79
N ASP A 88 2.24 -6.43 6.68
CA ASP A 88 3.63 -6.14 6.35
C ASP A 88 4.32 -5.35 7.46
N HIS A 89 4.47 -5.98 8.65
CA HIS A 89 5.02 -5.33 9.82
C HIS A 89 5.88 -6.28 10.67
N ARG A 90 6.68 -5.69 11.54
CA ARG A 90 7.36 -6.36 12.65
C ARG A 90 6.91 -5.71 13.96
N GLN A 91 6.40 -6.50 14.88
CA GLN A 91 5.90 -6.02 16.16
C GLN A 91 7.05 -5.59 17.09
N GLY A 92 6.94 -4.40 17.68
CA GLY A 92 7.79 -3.92 18.78
C GLY A 92 7.09 -4.01 20.14
N VAL A 93 7.77 -3.58 21.20
CA VAL A 93 7.26 -3.58 22.58
C VAL A 93 6.44 -2.31 22.83
N GLN A 94 5.34 -2.43 23.60
CA GLN A 94 4.49 -1.32 24.02
C GLN A 94 5.10 -0.57 25.20
N ASP A 95 5.10 0.80 25.20
CA ASP A 95 5.69 1.59 26.28
C ASP A 95 5.28 3.07 26.36
N PRO A 96 5.41 3.70 27.52
CA PRO A 96 5.05 5.10 27.76
C PRO A 96 6.24 6.05 27.95
N THR A 97 6.53 7.00 27.11
CA THR A 97 7.19 8.33 27.29
C THR A 97 8.57 8.65 26.65
N TYR A 98 8.68 9.71 25.99
CA TYR A 98 9.32 11.04 25.87
C TYR A 98 10.75 11.12 25.31
N GLY A 99 10.92 12.04 24.36
CA GLY A 99 12.16 12.46 23.72
C GLY A 99 12.37 11.84 22.33
N TRP A 100 12.99 12.64 21.43
CA TRP A 100 13.32 12.19 20.08
C TRP A 100 14.58 11.35 20.10
N GLN A 101 14.47 10.06 19.84
CA GLN A 101 15.62 9.19 19.71
C GLN A 101 15.44 8.32 18.46
N ARG A 102 16.40 8.35 17.54
CA ARG A 102 16.32 7.62 16.28
C ARG A 102 16.59 6.14 16.48
N ASN A 103 17.70 5.77 17.09
CA ASN A 103 18.08 4.39 17.33
C ASN A 103 18.11 4.09 18.83
N GLY A 104 17.55 2.98 19.21
CA GLY A 104 17.61 2.50 20.59
C GLY A 104 16.47 1.53 20.88
N THR A 105 16.67 0.67 21.85
CA THR A 105 15.70 -0.30 22.35
C THR A 105 14.80 0.26 23.45
N SER A 106 15.10 1.48 23.92
CA SER A 106 14.30 2.15 24.95
C SER A 106 13.03 2.70 24.32
N THR A 107 11.96 2.46 24.95
CA THR A 107 10.60 2.74 24.58
C THR A 107 10.15 4.14 25.01
N GLN A 108 11.01 4.90 25.65
CA GLN A 108 10.76 6.27 26.06
C GLN A 108 11.12 7.25 24.94
N ARG A 109 10.28 7.31 23.88
CA ARG A 109 10.56 8.15 22.70
C ARG A 109 9.29 8.70 22.08
N GLU A 110 9.48 9.75 21.30
CA GLU A 110 8.52 10.24 20.34
C GLU A 110 8.78 9.61 18.94
N ASN A 111 7.83 9.78 18.00
CA ASN A 111 8.03 9.41 16.62
C ASN A 111 9.18 10.23 16.01
N TRP A 112 10.38 9.65 15.93
CA TRP A 112 11.57 10.35 15.42
C TRP A 112 11.42 10.80 13.96
N GLY A 113 10.50 10.18 13.21
CA GLY A 113 10.18 10.58 11.84
C GLY A 113 9.69 12.02 11.74
N LEU A 114 8.92 12.51 12.73
CA LEU A 114 8.45 13.90 12.77
C LEU A 114 9.64 14.88 12.74
N LEU A 115 10.66 14.66 13.58
CA LEU A 115 11.84 15.51 13.58
C LEU A 115 12.72 15.30 12.34
N ARG A 116 12.87 14.02 11.90
CA ARG A 116 13.73 13.73 10.73
C ARG A 116 13.24 14.37 9.43
N HIS A 117 11.94 14.41 9.22
CA HIS A 117 11.39 14.81 7.93
C HIS A 117 11.09 16.31 7.81
N ILE A 118 11.22 17.08 8.88
CA ILE A 118 11.24 18.55 8.81
C ILE A 118 12.65 19.10 8.64
N GLU A 119 13.68 18.27 8.77
CA GLU A 119 15.08 18.65 8.66
C GLU A 119 15.67 18.15 7.34
N ALA A 120 16.53 18.98 6.75
CA ALA A 120 17.16 18.66 5.47
C ALA A 120 18.16 17.50 5.57
N THR A 121 18.74 17.29 6.75
CA THR A 121 19.75 16.27 7.05
C THR A 121 19.45 15.54 8.35
N ASN A 122 20.18 14.46 8.62
CA ASN A 122 20.07 13.73 9.88
C ASN A 122 20.61 14.58 11.05
N VAL A 123 19.70 15.04 11.92
CA VAL A 123 20.02 15.89 13.08
C VAL A 123 20.76 15.17 14.21
N TRP A 124 20.78 13.84 14.21
CA TRP A 124 21.53 13.04 15.18
C TRP A 124 23.00 12.85 14.77
N GLY A 125 23.37 13.20 13.54
CA GLY A 125 24.71 12.89 13.02
C GLY A 125 25.00 11.39 13.13
N THR A 126 26.18 11.04 13.67
CA THR A 126 26.58 9.65 13.91
C THR A 126 26.10 9.08 15.26
N SER A 127 25.53 9.92 16.14
CA SER A 127 25.07 9.53 17.49
C SER A 127 23.57 9.29 17.54
N VAL A 128 23.05 8.42 16.68
CA VAL A 128 21.59 8.16 16.55
C VAL A 128 20.92 7.64 17.81
N THR A 129 21.70 7.16 18.79
CA THR A 129 21.20 6.73 20.11
C THR A 129 21.04 7.90 21.10
N SER A 130 21.54 9.10 20.77
CA SER A 130 21.39 10.27 21.63
C SER A 130 19.94 10.77 21.60
N THR A 131 19.39 11.02 22.80
CA THR A 131 18.06 11.61 22.94
C THR A 131 18.12 13.12 22.75
N ARG A 132 17.22 13.67 21.96
CA ARG A 132 17.06 15.10 21.73
C ARG A 132 15.82 15.58 22.45
N ASN A 133 16.02 16.19 23.64
CA ASN A 133 14.93 16.57 24.52
C ASN A 133 14.49 18.04 24.34
N THR A 134 15.31 18.84 23.67
CA THR A 134 15.09 20.29 23.49
C THR A 134 14.54 20.63 22.11
N ASP A 135 14.60 19.69 21.16
CA ASP A 135 14.06 19.90 19.84
C ASP A 135 12.53 19.81 19.88
N VAL A 136 11.89 20.63 19.08
CA VAL A 136 10.44 20.69 18.97
C VAL A 136 10.02 20.35 17.54
N TYR A 137 8.84 19.77 17.40
CA TYR A 137 8.16 19.61 16.11
C TYR A 137 7.10 20.73 16.00
N PRO A 138 7.44 21.89 15.46
CA PRO A 138 6.45 22.92 15.15
C PRO A 138 5.70 22.56 13.87
N TYR A 139 4.39 22.83 13.84
CA TYR A 139 3.58 22.68 12.63
C TYR A 139 2.64 23.87 12.45
N HIS A 140 2.39 24.26 11.19
CA HIS A 140 1.44 25.31 10.81
C HIS A 140 0.24 24.76 10.03
N LEU A 141 0.42 23.61 9.41
CA LEU A 141 -0.61 22.83 8.76
C LEU A 141 -0.88 21.58 9.60
N ASP A 142 -2.13 21.18 9.69
CA ASP A 142 -2.58 20.05 10.50
C ASP A 142 -3.46 19.05 9.73
N GLY A 143 -3.67 19.28 8.42
CA GLY A 143 -4.53 18.44 7.58
C GLY A 143 -6.02 18.78 7.69
N THR A 144 -6.40 19.88 8.37
CA THR A 144 -7.80 20.34 8.40
C THR A 144 -8.34 20.45 6.96
N GLY A 145 -9.55 19.93 6.73
CA GLY A 145 -10.16 19.92 5.40
C GLY A 145 -9.80 18.68 4.55
N VAL A 146 -9.04 17.73 5.09
CA VAL A 146 -8.69 16.46 4.44
C VAL A 146 -9.34 15.28 5.16
N ASP A 147 -9.80 14.27 4.42
CA ASP A 147 -10.31 13.02 4.96
C ASP A 147 -9.24 11.93 4.82
N TYR A 148 -8.95 11.28 5.92
CA TYR A 148 -8.00 10.17 5.99
C TYR A 148 -8.73 8.84 6.12
N ILE A 149 -8.46 7.89 5.23
CA ILE A 149 -8.95 6.52 5.30
C ILE A 149 -7.79 5.61 5.66
N ASN A 150 -7.92 4.89 6.77
CA ASN A 150 -7.03 3.80 7.15
C ASN A 150 -7.57 2.50 6.58
N GLN A 151 -7.01 2.05 5.45
CA GLN A 151 -7.37 0.79 4.80
C GLN A 151 -6.42 -0.31 5.28
N GLU A 152 -6.84 -1.08 6.29
CA GLU A 152 -5.96 -2.04 6.99
C GLU A 152 -6.71 -3.31 7.39
N GLY A 153 -5.95 -4.33 7.79
CA GLY A 153 -6.50 -5.55 8.40
C GLY A 153 -6.97 -5.32 9.82
N GLY A 154 -8.22 -4.91 9.96
CA GLY A 154 -8.85 -4.57 11.21
C GLY A 154 -9.05 -3.06 11.38
N LEU A 155 -10.00 -2.71 12.26
CA LEU A 155 -10.36 -1.33 12.54
C LEU A 155 -9.35 -0.65 13.46
N VAL A 156 -9.22 0.65 13.31
CA VAL A 156 -8.55 1.54 14.27
C VAL A 156 -9.32 1.51 15.58
N ARG A 157 -8.63 1.54 16.72
CA ARG A 157 -9.24 1.68 18.04
C ARG A 157 -9.97 3.02 18.14
N SER A 158 -11.31 3.01 18.16
CA SER A 158 -12.14 4.21 18.01
C SER A 158 -12.08 5.17 19.21
N ASP A 159 -11.92 4.65 20.45
CA ASP A 159 -11.91 5.43 21.69
C ASP A 159 -10.53 5.98 22.09
N HIS A 160 -9.53 5.93 21.19
CA HIS A 160 -8.18 6.34 21.53
C HIS A 160 -8.03 7.87 21.64
N THR A 161 -7.41 8.35 22.74
CA THR A 161 -7.27 9.79 23.01
C THR A 161 -6.42 10.55 21.99
N GLN A 162 -5.65 9.85 21.16
CA GLN A 162 -4.88 10.45 20.07
C GLN A 162 -5.76 11.03 18.94
N TRP A 163 -7.04 10.67 18.92
CA TRP A 163 -7.98 11.18 17.91
C TRP A 163 -8.68 12.49 18.35
N HIS A 164 -8.48 12.92 19.57
CA HIS A 164 -9.12 14.14 20.08
C HIS A 164 -8.40 15.39 19.56
N ASP A 165 -9.21 16.37 19.15
CA ASP A 165 -8.75 17.73 18.85
C ASP A 165 -8.35 18.50 20.12
N SER A 166 -7.97 19.78 19.97
CA SER A 166 -7.52 20.63 21.07
C SER A 166 -8.63 20.96 22.09
N ILE A 167 -9.90 20.75 21.75
CA ILE A 167 -11.06 20.99 22.64
C ILE A 167 -11.71 19.69 23.10
N GLY A 168 -11.11 18.53 22.77
CA GLY A 168 -11.50 17.23 23.28
C GLY A 168 -12.51 16.46 22.44
N ASN A 169 -12.90 16.95 21.25
CA ASN A 169 -13.78 16.21 20.35
C ASN A 169 -13.00 15.16 19.56
N SER A 170 -13.61 13.99 19.36
CA SER A 170 -13.04 12.94 18.52
C SER A 170 -13.16 13.29 17.03
N ARG A 171 -12.07 13.17 16.30
CA ARG A 171 -12.02 13.26 14.84
C ARG A 171 -12.31 11.92 14.16
N TYR A 172 -12.44 10.84 14.92
CA TYR A 172 -12.75 9.51 14.43
C TYR A 172 -14.22 9.42 14.04
N GLN A 173 -14.48 8.91 12.83
CA GLN A 173 -15.82 8.79 12.27
C GLN A 173 -16.25 7.32 12.24
N GLU A 174 -17.33 6.98 12.93
CA GLU A 174 -17.96 5.65 12.88
C GLU A 174 -18.82 5.55 11.60
N PHE A 175 -18.15 5.48 10.45
CA PHE A 175 -18.78 5.52 9.14
C PHE A 175 -19.29 4.14 8.71
N GLN A 176 -20.52 4.08 8.20
CA GLN A 176 -21.12 2.84 7.71
C GLN A 176 -20.95 2.71 6.20
N TRP A 177 -19.94 1.93 5.79
CA TRP A 177 -19.55 1.74 4.40
C TRP A 177 -20.66 1.12 3.54
N ASN A 178 -21.50 0.25 4.13
CA ASN A 178 -22.64 -0.39 3.46
C ASN A 178 -23.77 0.57 3.05
N THR A 179 -23.73 1.82 3.49
CA THR A 179 -24.68 2.88 3.08
C THR A 179 -24.34 3.52 1.75
N LEU A 180 -23.13 3.29 1.26
CA LEU A 180 -22.68 3.81 -0.03
C LEU A 180 -23.29 3.03 -1.20
N PRO A 181 -23.44 3.67 -2.39
CA PRO A 181 -23.88 2.97 -3.59
C PRO A 181 -23.01 1.72 -3.85
N ASN A 182 -23.66 0.63 -4.25
CA ASN A 182 -23.03 -0.65 -4.59
C ASN A 182 -22.28 -1.36 -3.45
N CYS A 183 -22.31 -0.81 -2.23
CA CYS A 183 -21.61 -1.35 -1.05
C CYS A 183 -22.50 -2.06 -0.04
N SER A 184 -23.80 -2.25 -0.34
CA SER A 184 -24.78 -2.86 0.60
C SER A 184 -24.40 -4.27 1.05
N GLY A 185 -23.59 -5.00 0.27
CA GLY A 185 -23.07 -6.33 0.63
C GLY A 185 -21.98 -6.33 1.71
N MET A 186 -21.43 -5.17 2.07
CA MET A 186 -20.43 -5.07 3.15
C MET A 186 -20.98 -5.34 4.56
N GLY A 187 -22.31 -5.24 4.74
CA GLY A 187 -22.86 -5.32 6.09
C GLY A 187 -22.54 -4.11 6.95
N THR A 188 -23.01 -4.13 8.19
CA THR A 188 -22.80 -3.04 9.16
C THR A 188 -21.45 -3.18 9.84
N THR A 189 -20.66 -2.11 9.85
CA THR A 189 -19.38 -2.07 10.57
C THR A 189 -19.63 -1.87 12.07
N SER A 190 -19.09 -2.77 12.90
CA SER A 190 -19.16 -2.65 14.36
C SER A 190 -17.89 -2.01 14.91
N TYR A 191 -17.98 -0.77 15.32
CA TYR A 191 -16.88 -0.04 15.94
C TYR A 191 -16.77 -0.37 17.43
N SER A 192 -15.55 -0.65 17.87
CA SER A 192 -15.29 -0.96 19.29
C SER A 192 -13.99 -0.29 19.76
N GLY A 193 -13.88 -0.08 21.07
CA GLY A 193 -12.68 0.44 21.68
C GLY A 193 -11.46 -0.50 21.63
N SER A 194 -11.57 -1.73 21.09
CA SER A 194 -10.41 -2.65 21.06
C SER A 194 -9.48 -2.42 19.86
N GLY A 195 -10.02 -2.27 18.65
CA GLY A 195 -9.23 -2.04 17.43
C GLY A 195 -8.11 -3.06 17.17
N ALA A 196 -7.56 -3.03 15.97
CA ALA A 196 -6.36 -3.78 15.62
C ALA A 196 -5.09 -2.95 15.93
N TYR A 197 -4.05 -3.60 16.43
CA TYR A 197 -2.83 -2.89 16.84
C TYR A 197 -2.12 -2.21 15.65
N HIS A 198 -2.01 -2.90 14.52
CA HIS A 198 -1.37 -2.38 13.31
C HIS A 198 -2.14 -1.19 12.73
N ALA A 199 -3.46 -1.33 12.56
CA ALA A 199 -4.32 -0.26 12.08
C ALA A 199 -4.28 0.98 12.98
N THR A 200 -4.31 0.78 14.31
CA THR A 200 -4.24 1.86 15.31
C THR A 200 -2.88 2.58 15.26
N HIS A 201 -1.79 1.81 15.08
CA HIS A 201 -0.45 2.36 14.96
C HIS A 201 -0.28 3.21 13.69
N CYS A 202 -0.70 2.69 12.53
CA CYS A 202 -0.66 3.43 11.27
C CYS A 202 -1.45 4.74 11.37
N ALA A 203 -2.68 4.67 11.90
CA ALA A 203 -3.49 5.89 12.11
C ALA A 203 -2.82 6.89 13.06
N GLY A 204 -2.19 6.41 14.14
CA GLY A 204 -1.45 7.27 15.06
C GLY A 204 -0.28 8.00 14.38
N THR A 205 0.41 7.33 13.46
CA THR A 205 1.52 7.92 12.70
C THR A 205 1.03 8.91 11.65
N VAL A 206 -0.13 8.68 11.02
CA VAL A 206 -0.74 9.67 10.11
C VAL A 206 -1.22 10.89 10.88
N CYS A 207 -2.00 10.70 11.95
CA CYS A 207 -2.86 11.77 12.47
C CYS A 207 -3.03 11.83 14.00
N GLY A 208 -2.28 11.03 14.75
CA GLY A 208 -2.26 11.13 16.22
C GLY A 208 -1.80 12.50 16.68
N LYS A 209 -2.45 13.05 17.72
CA LYS A 209 -2.12 14.39 18.23
C LYS A 209 -0.67 14.54 18.69
N ASP A 210 -0.07 13.45 19.21
CA ASP A 210 1.31 13.45 19.73
C ASP A 210 2.30 12.80 18.78
N TYR A 211 1.84 11.83 17.91
CA TYR A 211 2.72 11.01 17.08
C TYR A 211 2.58 11.27 15.59
N GLY A 212 1.49 11.93 15.16
CA GLY A 212 1.13 12.06 13.76
C GLY A 212 1.39 13.44 13.19
N TRP A 213 1.35 13.49 11.87
CA TRP A 213 1.50 14.70 11.07
C TRP A 213 0.20 15.49 10.98
N ALA A 214 -0.87 14.84 10.56
CA ALA A 214 -2.11 15.45 10.12
C ALA A 214 -3.15 15.50 11.26
N LYS A 215 -2.88 16.31 12.29
CA LYS A 215 -3.63 16.38 13.54
C LYS A 215 -5.07 16.91 13.40
N GLY A 216 -5.45 17.45 12.23
CA GLY A 216 -6.77 18.03 11.95
C GLY A 216 -7.64 17.22 10.96
N VAL A 217 -7.14 16.11 10.38
CA VAL A 217 -7.93 15.29 9.44
C VAL A 217 -9.11 14.59 10.12
N GLN A 218 -10.18 14.32 9.37
CA GLN A 218 -11.21 13.36 9.78
C GLN A 218 -10.72 11.95 9.50
N ILE A 219 -10.95 11.03 10.44
CA ILE A 219 -10.39 9.67 10.43
C ILE A 219 -11.49 8.66 10.12
N TYR A 220 -11.32 7.90 9.06
CA TYR A 220 -12.19 6.80 8.66
C TYR A 220 -11.39 5.50 8.68
N SER A 221 -11.99 4.41 9.12
CA SER A 221 -11.36 3.10 9.15
C SER A 221 -12.11 2.13 8.25
N LEU A 222 -11.40 1.50 7.33
CA LEU A 222 -11.90 0.44 6.46
C LEU A 222 -11.16 -0.86 6.78
N ASP A 223 -11.89 -1.83 7.32
CA ASP A 223 -11.36 -3.14 7.67
C ASP A 223 -11.41 -4.08 6.46
N ILE A 224 -10.28 -4.31 5.82
CA ILE A 224 -10.18 -5.27 4.72
C ILE A 224 -10.27 -6.73 5.22
N GLY A 225 -10.07 -6.97 6.51
CA GLY A 225 -10.26 -8.28 7.13
C GLY A 225 -11.72 -8.69 7.32
N ALA A 226 -12.64 -7.74 7.25
CA ALA A 226 -14.08 -7.99 7.40
C ALA A 226 -14.81 -8.22 6.08
N PHE A 227 -14.18 -7.86 4.94
CA PHE A 227 -14.85 -7.84 3.63
C PHE A 227 -13.94 -8.44 2.56
N SER A 228 -14.53 -8.96 1.46
CA SER A 228 -13.77 -9.40 0.29
C SER A 228 -13.21 -8.23 -0.52
N SER A 229 -12.20 -8.51 -1.35
CA SER A 229 -11.56 -7.53 -2.24
C SER A 229 -12.52 -6.83 -3.20
N THR A 230 -13.68 -7.41 -3.48
CA THR A 230 -14.77 -6.82 -4.27
C THR A 230 -15.21 -5.44 -3.74
N TYR A 231 -15.08 -5.19 -2.44
CA TYR A 231 -15.56 -3.96 -1.82
C TYR A 231 -14.46 -3.00 -1.35
N TRP A 232 -13.22 -3.45 -1.22
CA TRP A 232 -12.16 -2.66 -0.56
C TRP A 232 -11.91 -1.30 -1.21
N PHE A 233 -11.96 -1.24 -2.51
CA PHE A 233 -11.67 -0.03 -3.28
C PHE A 233 -12.94 0.67 -3.76
N ASP A 234 -13.99 -0.08 -4.09
CA ASP A 234 -15.28 0.50 -4.47
C ASP A 234 -15.85 1.37 -3.36
N ALA A 235 -15.75 0.93 -2.10
CA ALA A 235 -16.20 1.71 -0.96
C ALA A 235 -15.48 3.06 -0.84
N ILE A 236 -14.16 3.09 -1.02
CA ILE A 236 -13.36 4.32 -0.98
C ILE A 236 -13.71 5.23 -2.16
N LYS A 237 -13.86 4.65 -3.35
CA LYS A 237 -14.24 5.35 -4.58
C LYS A 237 -15.61 6.01 -4.44
N GLU A 238 -16.62 5.27 -4.01
CA GLU A 238 -17.97 5.79 -3.79
C GLU A 238 -18.02 6.81 -2.65
N PHE A 239 -17.23 6.62 -1.58
CA PHE A 239 -17.08 7.62 -0.51
C PHE A 239 -16.58 8.96 -1.06
N HIS A 240 -15.52 8.95 -1.88
CA HIS A 240 -14.98 10.17 -2.45
C HIS A 240 -15.95 10.80 -3.45
N LYS A 241 -16.60 9.99 -4.29
CA LYS A 241 -17.60 10.45 -5.26
C LYS A 241 -18.79 11.17 -4.61
N ALA A 242 -19.25 10.68 -3.47
CA ALA A 242 -20.39 11.22 -2.74
C ALA A 242 -20.12 12.60 -2.08
N LYS A 243 -18.87 13.03 -1.98
CA LYS A 243 -18.53 14.32 -1.35
C LYS A 243 -19.02 15.50 -2.15
N PRO A 244 -19.57 16.54 -1.48
CA PRO A 244 -19.88 17.82 -2.13
C PRO A 244 -18.58 18.55 -2.51
N ILE A 245 -18.71 19.44 -3.49
CA ILE A 245 -17.69 20.45 -3.77
C ILE A 245 -17.76 21.51 -2.68
N ASP A 246 -16.63 21.81 -2.06
CA ASP A 246 -16.51 22.91 -1.09
C ASP A 246 -16.64 24.25 -1.83
N PRO A 247 -17.59 25.10 -1.47
CA PRO A 247 -17.82 26.37 -2.18
C PRO A 247 -16.68 27.39 -2.01
N VAL A 248 -15.80 27.21 -1.02
CA VAL A 248 -14.67 28.12 -0.77
C VAL A 248 -13.48 27.73 -1.64
N THR A 249 -13.15 26.44 -1.69
CA THR A 249 -12.00 25.94 -2.44
C THR A 249 -12.32 25.60 -3.89
N GLY A 250 -13.59 25.33 -4.21
CA GLY A 250 -14.02 24.85 -5.53
C GLY A 250 -13.72 23.38 -5.80
N PHE A 251 -13.19 22.63 -4.81
CA PHE A 251 -12.81 21.22 -4.91
C PHE A 251 -13.57 20.38 -3.88
N LYS A 252 -13.62 19.07 -4.09
CA LYS A 252 -14.00 18.13 -3.03
C LYS A 252 -12.92 18.10 -1.96
N ARG A 253 -13.31 17.85 -0.71
CA ARG A 253 -12.31 17.56 0.33
C ARG A 253 -11.41 16.43 -0.15
N PRO A 254 -10.08 16.62 -0.17
CA PRO A 254 -9.15 15.55 -0.57
C PRO A 254 -9.33 14.28 0.29
N THR A 255 -9.14 13.13 -0.32
CA THR A 255 -9.07 11.84 0.38
C THR A 255 -7.67 11.29 0.28
N VAL A 256 -7.05 11.01 1.42
CA VAL A 256 -5.79 10.28 1.50
C VAL A 256 -6.03 8.89 2.09
N VAL A 257 -5.45 7.87 1.49
CA VAL A 257 -5.60 6.46 1.93
C VAL A 257 -4.23 5.90 2.29
N ASN A 258 -4.07 5.45 3.53
CA ASN A 258 -2.93 4.64 3.92
C ASN A 258 -3.24 3.17 3.74
N ALA A 259 -2.40 2.45 2.98
CA ALA A 259 -2.47 1.02 2.76
C ALA A 259 -1.13 0.38 3.10
N SER A 260 -0.94 0.09 4.38
CA SER A 260 0.28 -0.55 4.89
C SER A 260 0.20 -2.07 4.85
N TRP A 261 -0.43 -2.62 3.83
CA TRP A 261 -0.63 -4.05 3.57
C TRP A 261 -0.30 -4.38 2.12
N GLY A 262 -0.20 -5.65 1.78
CA GLY A 262 0.02 -6.08 0.41
C GLY A 262 -0.23 -7.56 0.22
N TYR A 263 -0.54 -7.96 -1.02
CA TYR A 263 -0.75 -9.35 -1.35
C TYR A 263 0.58 -10.11 -1.39
N LYS A 264 0.61 -11.24 -0.70
CA LYS A 264 1.76 -12.16 -0.67
C LYS A 264 1.34 -13.55 -1.13
N SER A 265 2.22 -14.22 -1.84
CA SER A 265 2.03 -15.61 -2.22
C SER A 265 2.95 -16.51 -1.43
N TYR A 266 2.38 -17.60 -0.90
CA TYR A 266 3.11 -18.60 -0.15
C TYR A 266 3.53 -19.76 -1.05
N PHE A 267 4.77 -20.19 -0.94
CA PHE A 267 5.32 -21.32 -1.70
C PHE A 267 5.98 -22.31 -0.75
N THR A 268 5.52 -23.55 -0.75
CA THR A 268 6.21 -24.66 -0.04
C THR A 268 7.46 -25.13 -0.77
N SER A 269 7.49 -24.94 -2.09
CA SER A 269 8.66 -25.17 -2.95
C SER A 269 8.59 -24.22 -4.13
N ILE A 270 9.73 -23.67 -4.54
CA ILE A 270 9.85 -22.85 -5.73
C ILE A 270 10.24 -23.76 -6.88
N SER A 271 9.39 -23.83 -7.90
CA SER A 271 9.64 -24.50 -9.15
C SER A 271 9.42 -23.54 -10.31
N ASP A 272 9.99 -23.83 -11.45
CA ASP A 272 9.74 -23.13 -12.72
C ASP A 272 9.90 -21.61 -12.62
N VAL A 273 11.11 -21.18 -12.24
CA VAL A 273 11.51 -19.77 -12.15
C VAL A 273 11.89 -19.25 -13.55
N TYR A 274 11.29 -18.13 -13.91
CA TYR A 274 11.62 -17.35 -15.09
C TYR A 274 12.24 -16.03 -14.67
N PHE A 275 13.51 -15.85 -14.99
CA PHE A 275 14.28 -14.65 -14.64
C PHE A 275 14.77 -13.96 -15.91
N ARG A 276 14.38 -12.70 -16.11
CA ARG A 276 14.70 -11.90 -17.30
C ARG A 276 14.37 -12.63 -18.62
N GLY A 277 13.19 -13.27 -18.64
CA GLY A 277 12.70 -14.02 -19.80
C GLY A 277 13.29 -15.41 -20.00
N ALA A 278 14.30 -15.82 -19.21
CA ALA A 278 14.91 -17.13 -19.31
C ALA A 278 14.37 -18.09 -18.25
N TYR A 279 14.02 -19.31 -18.66
CA TYR A 279 13.70 -20.39 -17.73
C TYR A 279 14.97 -20.86 -17.01
N THR A 280 14.94 -20.82 -15.69
CA THR A 280 16.10 -21.18 -14.86
C THR A 280 15.92 -22.52 -14.13
N GLY A 281 14.74 -23.14 -14.29
CA GLY A 281 14.41 -24.39 -13.61
C GLY A 281 14.04 -24.21 -12.14
N THR A 282 13.94 -25.33 -11.43
CA THR A 282 13.73 -25.36 -10.00
C THR A 282 15.01 -24.92 -9.28
N THR A 283 14.91 -23.94 -8.40
CA THR A 283 16.07 -23.45 -7.66
C THR A 283 15.84 -23.46 -6.14
N SER A 284 16.87 -23.89 -5.38
CA SER A 284 16.94 -23.70 -3.95
C SER A 284 17.58 -22.34 -3.55
N LYS A 285 18.07 -21.59 -4.54
CA LYS A 285 18.79 -20.34 -4.35
C LYS A 285 17.93 -19.15 -4.69
N ASN A 286 16.84 -18.97 -3.96
CA ASN A 286 15.88 -17.88 -4.18
C ASN A 286 16.54 -16.51 -4.20
N ARG A 287 17.59 -16.33 -3.39
CA ARG A 287 18.38 -15.11 -3.31
C ARG A 287 19.03 -14.74 -4.65
N ASP A 288 19.48 -15.71 -5.42
CA ASP A 288 20.16 -15.50 -6.70
C ASP A 288 19.25 -14.88 -7.76
N TYR A 289 17.93 -15.03 -7.60
CA TYR A 289 16.91 -14.51 -8.52
C TYR A 289 16.05 -13.40 -7.92
N GLY A 290 16.52 -12.78 -6.84
CA GLY A 290 15.80 -11.66 -6.22
C GLY A 290 14.62 -12.05 -5.33
N MET A 291 14.55 -13.30 -4.89
CA MET A 291 13.49 -13.84 -4.05
C MET A 291 14.04 -14.18 -2.65
N ILE A 292 14.20 -13.17 -1.78
CA ILE A 292 14.67 -13.45 -0.41
C ILE A 292 13.51 -13.94 0.47
N GLY A 293 12.37 -13.27 0.36
CA GLY A 293 11.23 -13.51 1.25
C GLY A 293 11.50 -13.06 2.70
N ASP A 294 10.53 -13.27 3.55
CA ASP A 294 10.58 -12.90 4.98
C ASP A 294 11.07 -14.06 5.88
N GLY A 295 11.70 -15.08 5.31
CA GLY A 295 12.12 -16.30 6.01
C GLY A 295 11.01 -17.34 6.15
N SER A 296 9.77 -17.04 5.77
CA SER A 296 8.60 -17.94 5.83
C SER A 296 8.14 -18.43 4.46
N SER A 297 8.96 -18.29 3.43
CA SER A 297 8.63 -18.63 2.03
C SER A 297 7.48 -17.81 1.45
N ARG A 298 7.23 -16.62 1.99
CA ARG A 298 6.26 -15.64 1.46
C ARG A 298 6.98 -14.61 0.60
N PHE A 299 6.39 -14.31 -0.55
CA PHE A 299 6.89 -13.31 -1.50
C PHE A 299 5.76 -12.35 -1.86
N ASN A 300 6.10 -11.08 -2.05
CA ASN A 300 5.16 -10.16 -2.63
C ASN A 300 4.78 -10.65 -4.03
N ALA A 301 3.50 -10.65 -4.31
CA ALA A 301 2.94 -11.08 -5.58
C ALA A 301 2.00 -10.00 -6.14
N ASN A 302 2.09 -9.76 -7.44
CA ASN A 302 1.23 -8.80 -8.10
C ASN A 302 -0.08 -9.46 -8.53
N LEU A 303 -1.19 -8.77 -8.26
CA LEU A 303 -2.50 -9.08 -8.80
C LEU A 303 -2.97 -7.89 -9.64
N TYR A 304 -3.13 -8.11 -10.94
CA TYR A 304 -3.51 -7.06 -11.87
C TYR A 304 -4.85 -6.41 -11.52
N SER A 305 -5.82 -7.18 -11.04
CA SER A 305 -7.11 -6.64 -10.60
C SER A 305 -6.98 -5.61 -9.48
N LEU A 306 -6.12 -5.83 -8.49
CA LEU A 306 -5.89 -4.85 -7.42
C LEU A 306 -5.22 -3.57 -7.94
N ASN A 307 -4.37 -3.66 -8.97
CA ASN A 307 -3.79 -2.48 -9.60
C ASN A 307 -4.85 -1.66 -10.32
N VAL A 308 -5.76 -2.32 -11.04
CA VAL A 308 -6.90 -1.67 -11.73
C VAL A 308 -7.82 -0.96 -10.72
N GLU A 309 -8.11 -1.59 -9.57
CA GLU A 309 -8.89 -0.99 -8.50
C GLU A 309 -8.27 0.34 -8.03
N VAL A 310 -6.96 0.33 -7.78
CA VAL A 310 -6.25 1.53 -7.33
C VAL A 310 -6.21 2.59 -8.44
N GLU A 311 -5.98 2.20 -9.70
CA GLU A 311 -6.01 3.12 -10.85
C GLU A 311 -7.36 3.82 -10.94
N GLU A 312 -8.47 3.09 -10.91
CA GLU A 312 -9.82 3.67 -10.99
C GLU A 312 -10.13 4.59 -9.80
N MET A 313 -9.64 4.25 -8.61
CA MET A 313 -9.80 5.09 -7.43
C MET A 313 -9.00 6.40 -7.57
N GLN A 314 -7.80 6.34 -8.15
CA GLN A 314 -6.97 7.50 -8.46
C GLN A 314 -7.57 8.38 -9.58
N ASP A 315 -8.19 7.79 -10.58
CA ASP A 315 -8.94 8.50 -11.63
C ASP A 315 -10.11 9.34 -11.03
N GLU A 316 -10.67 8.92 -9.89
CA GLU A 316 -11.68 9.71 -9.15
C GLU A 316 -11.06 10.77 -8.21
N GLY A 317 -9.74 10.86 -8.12
CA GLY A 317 -9.03 11.88 -7.32
C GLY A 317 -8.61 11.43 -5.92
N VAL A 318 -8.63 10.14 -5.60
CA VAL A 318 -8.19 9.61 -4.31
C VAL A 318 -6.68 9.41 -4.30
N HIS A 319 -6.00 9.97 -3.30
CA HIS A 319 -4.55 9.82 -3.12
C HIS A 319 -4.23 8.55 -2.33
N TYR A 320 -3.42 7.67 -2.90
CA TYR A 320 -3.14 6.34 -2.36
C TYR A 320 -1.66 6.17 -2.01
N PHE A 321 -1.40 5.78 -0.77
CA PHE A 321 -0.05 5.57 -0.23
C PHE A 321 0.12 4.10 0.13
N LYS A 322 1.17 3.49 -0.41
CA LYS A 322 1.40 2.04 -0.31
C LYS A 322 2.77 1.74 0.28
N SER A 323 2.81 0.84 1.25
CA SER A 323 4.07 0.29 1.75
C SER A 323 4.79 -0.49 0.65
N ALA A 324 6.11 -0.30 0.52
CA ALA A 324 6.89 -1.00 -0.48
C ALA A 324 6.89 -2.52 -0.28
N GLY A 325 6.93 -2.97 0.98
CA GLY A 325 7.04 -4.37 1.37
C GLY A 325 8.28 -4.63 2.23
N ASN A 326 8.30 -5.77 2.94
CA ASN A 326 9.39 -6.14 3.86
C ASN A 326 10.05 -7.48 3.49
N GLN A 327 10.05 -7.86 2.22
CA GLN A 327 10.57 -9.13 1.72
C GLN A 327 11.94 -9.00 1.06
N GLN A 328 12.55 -7.80 1.08
CA GLN A 328 13.81 -7.48 0.38
C GLN A 328 13.71 -7.72 -1.14
N GLN A 329 12.54 -7.55 -1.71
CA GLN A 329 12.32 -7.71 -3.15
C GLN A 329 12.61 -6.41 -3.90
N LYS A 330 12.98 -6.55 -5.18
CA LYS A 330 13.09 -5.42 -6.07
C LYS A 330 11.71 -5.06 -6.62
N LEU A 331 11.35 -3.79 -6.56
CA LEU A 331 10.14 -3.23 -7.18
C LEU A 331 10.52 -2.49 -8.46
N CYS A 332 9.89 -2.89 -9.56
CA CYS A 332 10.19 -2.41 -10.90
C CYS A 332 9.02 -1.63 -11.51
N TYR A 333 9.32 -0.73 -12.42
CA TYR A 333 8.34 -0.19 -13.36
C TYR A 333 8.12 -1.14 -14.52
N GLN A 334 6.96 -1.04 -15.15
CA GLN A 334 6.73 -1.70 -16.42
C GLN A 334 7.78 -1.27 -17.45
N GLY A 335 8.41 -2.24 -18.11
CA GLY A 335 9.50 -2.04 -19.04
C GLY A 335 10.91 -2.20 -18.43
N ASP A 336 11.05 -2.25 -17.10
CA ASP A 336 12.31 -2.64 -16.46
C ASP A 336 12.62 -4.12 -16.76
N VAL A 337 13.90 -4.44 -16.90
CA VAL A 337 14.37 -5.80 -17.25
C VAL A 337 13.92 -6.89 -16.26
N ASP A 338 13.67 -6.52 -15.01
CA ASP A 338 13.25 -7.44 -13.95
C ASP A 338 11.73 -7.44 -13.71
N TYR A 339 10.95 -6.60 -14.40
CA TYR A 339 9.53 -6.43 -14.15
C TYR A 339 8.74 -7.73 -14.33
N ASP A 340 9.08 -8.52 -15.33
CA ASP A 340 8.36 -9.75 -15.72
C ASP A 340 8.97 -11.03 -15.10
N ASN A 341 9.87 -10.89 -14.13
CA ASN A 341 10.36 -12.04 -13.38
C ASN A 341 9.21 -12.74 -12.65
N HIS A 342 9.06 -14.05 -12.84
CA HIS A 342 7.94 -14.79 -12.26
C HIS A 342 8.29 -16.24 -11.94
N ILE A 343 7.44 -16.83 -11.15
CA ILE A 343 7.40 -18.28 -10.90
C ILE A 343 6.07 -18.83 -11.36
N LEU A 344 6.05 -20.06 -11.91
CA LEU A 344 4.80 -20.77 -12.15
C LEU A 344 4.36 -21.48 -10.87
N ARG A 345 3.09 -21.34 -10.51
CA ARG A 345 2.54 -22.07 -9.38
C ARG A 345 2.31 -23.54 -9.71
N THR A 346 2.61 -24.38 -8.74
CA THR A 346 2.35 -25.82 -8.83
C THR A 346 0.98 -26.21 -8.26
N VAL A 347 0.41 -25.36 -7.44
CA VAL A 347 -0.90 -25.56 -6.79
C VAL A 347 -1.69 -24.27 -6.75
N THR A 348 -3.01 -24.35 -6.87
CA THR A 348 -3.89 -23.18 -6.67
C THR A 348 -3.88 -22.76 -5.22
N SER A 349 -3.60 -21.50 -4.96
CA SER A 349 -3.65 -20.91 -3.62
C SER A 349 -3.68 -19.38 -3.74
N GLY A 350 -4.37 -18.71 -2.84
CA GLY A 350 -4.41 -17.25 -2.76
C GLY A 350 -4.91 -16.59 -4.04
N GLY A 351 -5.96 -17.10 -4.64
CA GLY A 351 -6.58 -16.52 -5.83
C GLY A 351 -5.81 -16.71 -7.15
N ILE A 352 -4.66 -17.42 -7.15
CA ILE A 352 -3.89 -17.70 -8.37
C ILE A 352 -3.91 -19.20 -8.64
N SER A 353 -4.39 -19.60 -9.82
CA SER A 353 -4.50 -21.00 -10.25
C SER A 353 -3.13 -21.62 -10.52
N ALA A 354 -3.08 -22.97 -10.43
CA ALA A 354 -1.90 -23.72 -10.85
C ALA A 354 -1.56 -23.44 -12.32
N GLY A 355 -0.27 -23.27 -12.63
CA GLY A 355 0.22 -22.94 -13.97
C GLY A 355 0.22 -21.44 -14.30
N GLN A 356 -0.39 -20.59 -13.48
CA GLN A 356 -0.33 -19.15 -13.69
C GLN A 356 0.99 -18.55 -13.19
N PRO A 357 1.51 -17.50 -13.87
CA PRO A 357 2.70 -16.79 -13.43
C PRO A 357 2.39 -15.94 -12.19
N VAL A 358 3.29 -16.00 -11.21
CA VAL A 358 3.32 -15.10 -10.05
C VAL A 358 4.50 -14.16 -10.22
N PHE A 359 4.20 -12.91 -10.54
CA PHE A 359 5.21 -11.88 -10.75
C PHE A 359 5.66 -11.31 -9.42
N TYR A 360 6.94 -11.43 -9.10
CA TYR A 360 7.48 -11.08 -7.78
C TYR A 360 8.27 -9.74 -7.75
N ASN A 361 8.49 -9.10 -8.90
CA ASN A 361 9.13 -7.78 -8.98
C ASN A 361 8.16 -6.65 -9.35
N ARG A 362 6.85 -6.92 -9.41
CA ARG A 362 5.81 -5.93 -9.70
C ARG A 362 5.20 -5.29 -8.44
N GLY A 363 5.70 -5.63 -7.26
CA GLY A 363 5.14 -5.21 -5.96
C GLY A 363 4.06 -6.17 -5.43
N ALA A 364 3.48 -5.80 -4.29
CA ALA A 364 2.56 -6.64 -3.53
C ALA A 364 1.07 -6.50 -3.93
N GLY A 365 0.77 -6.29 -5.21
CA GLY A 365 -0.56 -5.88 -5.69
C GLY A 365 -0.89 -4.44 -5.27
N ASN A 366 -2.10 -3.98 -5.55
CA ASN A 366 -2.62 -2.67 -5.13
C ASN A 366 -1.68 -1.46 -5.38
N ILE A 367 -1.02 -1.43 -6.54
CA ILE A 367 -0.17 -0.31 -6.97
C ILE A 367 -0.72 0.23 -8.30
N GLY A 368 -1.41 1.35 -8.25
CA GLY A 368 -1.82 2.10 -9.43
C GLY A 368 -0.70 3.03 -9.95
N PRO A 369 -0.91 3.70 -11.10
CA PRO A 369 0.10 4.55 -11.73
C PRO A 369 0.57 5.71 -10.85
N ASP A 370 -0.35 6.31 -10.08
CA ASP A 370 -0.10 7.49 -9.25
C ASP A 370 0.03 7.16 -7.75
N THR A 371 0.14 5.89 -7.42
CA THR A 371 0.42 5.44 -6.05
C THR A 371 1.79 5.92 -5.59
N VAL A 372 1.85 6.55 -4.42
CA VAL A 372 3.12 6.85 -3.75
C VAL A 372 3.58 5.63 -2.98
N VAL A 373 4.62 4.96 -3.47
CA VAL A 373 5.21 3.77 -2.84
C VAL A 373 6.34 4.20 -1.90
N VAL A 374 6.25 3.78 -0.65
CA VAL A 374 7.11 4.25 0.43
C VAL A 374 8.00 3.14 0.98
N GLY A 375 9.31 3.36 0.93
CA GLY A 375 10.33 2.49 1.53
C GLY A 375 10.70 2.92 2.95
N ASN A 376 11.30 1.99 3.71
CA ASN A 376 11.66 2.19 5.11
C ASN A 376 13.13 2.64 5.26
N ILE A 377 13.34 3.80 5.91
CA ILE A 377 14.65 4.22 6.43
C ILE A 377 14.87 3.56 7.78
N ASP A 378 16.03 2.93 7.95
CA ASP A 378 16.44 2.34 9.22
C ASP A 378 16.70 3.43 10.29
N ASP A 379 16.44 3.07 11.53
CA ASP A 379 16.83 3.90 12.68
C ASP A 379 18.34 3.85 12.93
N ALA A 380 19.03 2.76 12.55
CA ALA A 380 20.48 2.64 12.55
C ALA A 380 21.10 3.27 11.28
N LEU A 381 22.36 3.69 11.40
CA LEU A 381 23.18 4.06 10.25
C LEU A 381 23.91 2.84 9.69
N TYR A 382 24.24 2.90 8.41
CA TYR A 382 25.19 2.00 7.79
C TYR A 382 26.51 2.75 7.55
N ASN A 383 27.57 2.34 8.23
CA ASN A 383 28.79 3.14 8.41
C ASN A 383 28.44 4.51 9.04
N THR A 384 28.47 5.58 8.28
CA THR A 384 28.09 6.94 8.73
C THR A 384 26.84 7.46 8.05
N ASP A 385 26.31 6.72 7.08
CA ASP A 385 25.23 7.18 6.22
C ASP A 385 23.86 6.68 6.71
N GLU A 386 22.83 7.44 6.42
CA GLU A 386 21.46 6.94 6.52
C GLU A 386 21.27 5.80 5.52
N ALA A 387 20.53 4.79 5.89
CA ALA A 387 20.35 3.63 5.05
C ALA A 387 18.92 3.09 5.09
N THR A 388 18.55 2.35 4.07
CA THR A 388 17.30 1.61 4.06
C THR A 388 17.33 0.50 5.10
N ALA A 389 16.20 0.16 5.70
CA ALA A 389 16.08 -1.04 6.50
C ALA A 389 16.38 -2.28 5.63
N THR A 390 17.09 -3.25 6.19
CA THR A 390 17.45 -4.47 5.44
C THR A 390 16.25 -5.22 4.91
N SER A 391 15.15 -5.23 5.68
CA SER A 391 13.90 -5.88 5.30
C SER A 391 13.10 -5.14 4.24
N SER A 392 13.31 -3.83 4.05
CA SER A 392 12.52 -3.05 3.10
C SER A 392 12.66 -3.58 1.67
N ASP A 393 11.56 -3.66 0.94
CA ASP A 393 11.62 -3.76 -0.50
C ASP A 393 12.16 -2.46 -1.10
N LYS A 394 12.82 -2.57 -2.25
CA LYS A 394 13.67 -1.52 -2.84
C LYS A 394 13.46 -1.49 -4.35
N GLY A 395 14.15 -0.59 -5.02
CA GLY A 395 14.14 -0.56 -6.49
C GLY A 395 13.47 0.68 -7.07
N PRO A 396 13.42 0.79 -8.41
CA PRO A 396 12.97 1.98 -9.13
C PRO A 396 11.57 2.45 -8.76
N ARG A 397 10.65 1.52 -8.42
CA ARG A 397 9.26 1.84 -8.12
C ARG A 397 9.03 2.37 -6.69
N VAL A 398 10.06 2.41 -5.85
CA VAL A 398 9.98 3.14 -4.58
C VAL A 398 10.12 4.63 -4.86
N ASP A 399 9.07 5.40 -4.64
CA ASP A 399 9.03 6.83 -4.94
C ASP A 399 9.82 7.65 -3.91
N VAL A 400 9.66 7.29 -2.62
CA VAL A 400 10.23 8.05 -1.50
C VAL A 400 10.49 7.14 -0.30
N TRP A 401 11.49 7.49 0.51
CA TRP A 401 11.88 6.79 1.73
C TRP A 401 11.49 7.61 2.95
N ALA A 402 10.94 6.94 3.96
CA ALA A 402 10.58 7.58 5.22
C ALA A 402 10.95 6.72 6.43
N ALA A 403 11.01 7.35 7.60
CA ALA A 403 11.29 6.70 8.86
C ALA A 403 10.25 5.61 9.14
N GLY A 404 10.72 4.36 9.27
CA GLY A 404 9.81 3.23 9.51
C GLY A 404 10.37 2.21 10.50
N SER A 405 11.61 2.36 10.98
CA SER A 405 12.19 1.49 12.01
C SER A 405 12.03 2.12 13.39
N ASN A 406 11.58 1.34 14.36
CA ASN A 406 11.38 1.79 15.75
C ASN A 406 10.49 3.04 15.86
N ILE A 407 9.36 3.04 15.19
CA ILE A 407 8.38 4.15 15.24
C ILE A 407 7.45 3.96 16.42
N ILE A 408 7.38 4.97 17.28
CA ILE A 408 6.41 5.07 18.36
C ILE A 408 5.12 5.71 17.83
N SER A 409 3.99 5.07 18.10
CA SER A 409 2.67 5.57 17.71
C SER A 409 1.58 5.05 18.66
N ALA A 410 0.32 5.32 18.33
CA ALA A 410 -0.82 4.85 19.11
C ALA A 410 -0.88 3.31 19.12
N GLY A 411 -1.16 2.74 20.29
CA GLY A 411 -1.32 1.29 20.50
C GLY A 411 -2.74 0.94 20.93
N ASN A 412 -3.17 -0.26 20.60
CA ASN A 412 -4.56 -0.68 20.84
C ASN A 412 -4.83 -1.29 22.22
N ALA A 413 -3.83 -1.44 23.09
CA ALA A 413 -4.03 -2.09 24.41
C ALA A 413 -4.91 -1.26 25.37
N SER A 414 -4.94 0.06 25.21
CA SER A 414 -5.83 0.97 25.95
C SER A 414 -6.15 2.20 25.12
N SER A 415 -7.08 3.03 25.56
CA SER A 415 -7.40 4.32 24.93
C SER A 415 -6.28 5.35 24.97
N THR A 416 -5.20 5.09 25.70
CA THR A 416 -3.99 5.92 25.81
C THR A 416 -2.74 5.11 25.46
N GLY A 417 -2.91 3.89 24.93
CA GLY A 417 -1.82 2.96 24.66
C GLY A 417 -0.85 3.49 23.62
N ARG A 418 0.39 3.04 23.72
CA ARG A 418 1.47 3.32 22.76
C ARG A 418 2.10 2.02 22.33
N MET A 419 2.71 2.02 21.15
CA MET A 419 3.39 0.84 20.61
C MET A 419 4.57 1.27 19.76
N ASN A 420 5.62 0.46 19.76
CA ASN A 420 6.77 0.60 18.89
C ASN A 420 6.71 -0.48 17.81
N LEU A 421 6.68 -0.09 16.54
CA LEU A 421 6.70 -1.00 15.41
C LEU A 421 7.78 -0.62 14.40
N THR A 422 8.17 -1.60 13.58
CA THR A 422 9.16 -1.44 12.50
C THR A 422 8.64 -2.08 11.22
N GLY A 423 8.75 -1.35 10.11
CA GLY A 423 8.40 -1.83 8.76
C GLY A 423 8.12 -0.70 7.79
N THR A 424 7.99 -1.02 6.52
CA THR A 424 7.48 -0.09 5.51
C THR A 424 6.06 0.38 5.84
N SER A 425 5.32 -0.42 6.60
CA SER A 425 4.01 -0.05 7.17
C SER A 425 4.05 1.15 8.11
N MET A 426 5.19 1.46 8.72
CA MET A 426 5.39 2.62 9.60
C MET A 426 5.94 3.82 8.84
N ALA A 427 6.64 3.57 7.73
CA ALA A 427 7.14 4.59 6.82
C ALA A 427 6.00 5.23 5.99
N THR A 428 5.10 4.40 5.48
CA THR A 428 3.99 4.85 4.62
C THR A 428 3.08 5.88 5.29
N PRO A 429 2.62 5.68 6.54
CA PRO A 429 1.78 6.65 7.21
C PRO A 429 2.50 7.97 7.51
N GLN A 430 3.84 8.03 7.59
CA GLN A 430 4.57 9.30 7.63
C GLN A 430 4.29 10.12 6.37
N VAL A 431 4.47 9.52 5.19
CA VAL A 431 4.26 10.19 3.91
C VAL A 431 2.79 10.52 3.67
N CYS A 432 1.87 9.62 4.05
CA CYS A 432 0.44 9.86 3.98
C CYS A 432 0.02 11.08 4.82
N GLY A 433 0.51 11.16 6.06
CA GLY A 433 0.23 12.30 6.94
C GLY A 433 0.82 13.61 6.42
N MET A 434 2.08 13.61 5.98
CA MET A 434 2.70 14.78 5.33
C MET A 434 1.92 15.22 4.09
N SER A 435 1.43 14.28 3.30
CA SER A 435 0.64 14.57 2.10
C SER A 435 -0.71 15.22 2.44
N ALA A 436 -1.33 14.86 3.55
CA ALA A 436 -2.54 15.55 4.00
C ALA A 436 -2.28 17.04 4.30
N LEU A 437 -1.08 17.39 4.80
CA LEU A 437 -0.68 18.79 4.98
C LEU A 437 -0.51 19.52 3.65
N ILE A 438 0.09 18.86 2.65
CA ILE A 438 0.23 19.41 1.29
C ILE A 438 -1.15 19.68 0.68
N LEU A 439 -2.08 18.73 0.82
CA LEU A 439 -3.42 18.80 0.26
C LEU A 439 -4.32 19.80 1.01
N GLN A 440 -4.08 20.07 2.30
CA GLN A 440 -4.71 21.18 3.01
C GLN A 440 -4.38 22.52 2.33
N ALA A 441 -3.12 22.71 1.92
CA ALA A 441 -2.69 23.92 1.20
C ALA A 441 -3.11 23.92 -0.27
N ASN A 442 -3.28 22.75 -0.90
CA ASN A 442 -3.54 22.57 -2.32
C ASN A 442 -4.65 21.52 -2.57
N PRO A 443 -5.91 21.82 -2.22
CA PRO A 443 -6.99 20.82 -2.26
C PRO A 443 -7.37 20.33 -3.67
N GLY A 444 -6.97 21.04 -4.72
CA GLY A 444 -7.17 20.66 -6.11
C GLY A 444 -6.02 19.84 -6.73
N MET A 445 -4.98 19.51 -5.95
CA MET A 445 -3.87 18.71 -6.45
C MET A 445 -4.33 17.28 -6.79
N THR A 446 -4.00 16.80 -7.98
CA THR A 446 -4.34 15.42 -8.40
C THR A 446 -3.38 14.38 -7.78
N PRO A 447 -3.75 13.08 -7.78
CA PRO A 447 -2.81 12.02 -7.36
C PRO A 447 -1.49 12.04 -8.12
N ALA A 448 -1.51 12.25 -9.44
CA ALA A 448 -0.32 12.38 -10.29
C ALA A 448 0.55 13.58 -9.90
N ASP A 449 -0.08 14.73 -9.65
CA ASP A 449 0.65 15.94 -9.22
C ASP A 449 1.31 15.73 -7.86
N LEU A 450 0.61 15.13 -6.90
CA LEU A 450 1.15 14.85 -5.57
C LEU A 450 2.32 13.86 -5.61
N ARG A 451 2.22 12.81 -6.43
CA ARG A 451 3.32 11.86 -6.62
C ARG A 451 4.53 12.57 -7.25
N THR A 452 4.31 13.40 -8.26
CA THR A 452 5.35 14.22 -8.90
C THR A 452 5.96 15.22 -7.91
N TRP A 453 5.13 15.80 -7.04
CA TRP A 453 5.61 16.68 -5.98
C TRP A 453 6.62 15.97 -5.06
N TRP A 454 6.32 14.75 -4.62
CA TRP A 454 7.25 13.95 -3.82
C TRP A 454 8.55 13.65 -4.55
N GLN A 455 8.48 13.31 -5.83
CA GLN A 455 9.65 13.01 -6.64
C GLN A 455 10.59 14.22 -6.79
N ASN A 456 10.02 15.44 -6.80
CA ASN A 456 10.77 16.68 -7.05
C ASN A 456 11.24 17.38 -5.75
N ASN A 457 10.53 17.21 -4.63
CA ASN A 457 10.78 17.96 -3.39
C ASN A 457 11.45 17.14 -2.28
N ALA A 458 11.51 15.82 -2.40
CA ALA A 458 12.24 14.97 -1.48
C ALA A 458 13.74 15.28 -1.49
N LYS A 459 14.43 15.10 -0.36
CA LYS A 459 15.89 15.24 -0.28
C LYS A 459 16.60 14.08 -0.95
N THR A 460 17.55 14.38 -1.81
CA THR A 460 18.28 13.39 -2.61
C THR A 460 19.71 13.19 -2.13
N GLY A 461 20.27 12.00 -2.39
CA GLY A 461 21.70 11.73 -2.18
C GLY A 461 22.12 11.52 -0.72
N LEU A 462 21.17 11.33 0.22
CA LEU A 462 21.48 11.19 1.64
C LEU A 462 21.50 9.73 2.13
N LEU A 463 20.91 8.82 1.36
CA LEU A 463 20.93 7.39 1.69
C LEU A 463 22.16 6.72 1.12
N PHE A 464 22.68 5.75 1.86
CA PHE A 464 23.66 4.79 1.32
C PHE A 464 23.08 4.11 0.09
N GLN A 465 23.79 4.18 -1.05
CA GLN A 465 23.28 3.61 -2.31
C GLN A 465 23.57 2.12 -2.47
N GLY A 466 24.70 1.69 -1.90
CA GLY A 466 25.16 0.31 -2.04
C GLY A 466 25.71 -0.01 -3.43
N ASP A 467 26.05 -1.26 -3.64
CA ASP A 467 26.60 -1.73 -4.91
C ASP A 467 25.45 -2.04 -5.88
N THR A 468 25.55 -1.57 -7.11
CA THR A 468 24.54 -1.73 -8.15
C THR A 468 24.77 -2.94 -9.04
N ASN A 469 25.52 -3.95 -8.58
CA ASN A 469 25.92 -5.09 -9.39
C ASN A 469 24.75 -6.07 -9.71
N GLU A 470 23.67 -5.50 -10.23
CA GLU A 470 22.42 -6.22 -10.57
C GLU A 470 22.55 -7.10 -11.83
N GLY A 471 23.72 -7.08 -12.50
CA GLY A 471 23.98 -7.91 -13.67
C GLY A 471 24.17 -9.39 -13.37
N ASN A 472 24.51 -9.74 -12.13
CA ASN A 472 24.82 -11.10 -11.71
C ASN A 472 23.79 -11.58 -10.66
N PRO A 473 23.00 -12.62 -10.93
CA PRO A 473 22.05 -13.15 -9.98
C PRO A 473 22.66 -13.50 -8.60
N SER A 474 23.89 -14.00 -8.57
CA SER A 474 24.57 -14.37 -7.31
C SER A 474 24.99 -13.17 -6.45
N THR A 475 25.00 -11.97 -7.03
CA THR A 475 25.34 -10.71 -6.35
C THR A 475 24.18 -9.71 -6.31
N PHE A 476 22.99 -10.12 -6.73
CA PHE A 476 21.78 -9.28 -6.77
C PHE A 476 21.50 -8.62 -5.41
N PHE A 477 21.80 -9.33 -4.32
CA PHE A 477 21.70 -8.87 -2.95
C PHE A 477 23.04 -8.84 -2.22
N ALA A 478 24.12 -8.50 -2.90
CA ALA A 478 25.45 -8.41 -2.28
C ALA A 478 25.46 -7.46 -1.08
N ASN A 479 24.58 -6.47 -1.08
CA ASN A 479 24.36 -5.58 0.05
C ASN A 479 22.86 -5.38 0.30
N ASP A 480 22.37 -5.87 1.43
CA ASP A 480 20.96 -5.79 1.85
C ASP A 480 20.47 -4.33 2.07
N ARG A 481 21.35 -3.34 2.00
CA ARG A 481 21.04 -1.90 2.11
C ARG A 481 21.16 -1.15 0.79
N SER A 482 21.48 -1.83 -0.30
CA SER A 482 21.48 -1.24 -1.65
C SER A 482 20.08 -0.75 -2.03
N LEU A 483 20.02 0.35 -2.75
CA LEU A 483 18.74 0.89 -3.29
C LEU A 483 18.24 0.10 -4.52
N MET A 484 19.02 -0.85 -5.05
CA MET A 484 18.66 -1.65 -6.24
C MET A 484 18.20 -0.77 -7.43
N ASN A 485 19.00 0.24 -7.77
CA ASN A 485 18.66 1.28 -8.75
C ASN A 485 17.43 2.13 -8.39
N GLY A 486 16.95 2.03 -7.16
CA GLY A 486 15.88 2.88 -6.63
C GLY A 486 16.31 4.32 -6.44
N SER A 487 15.33 5.19 -6.35
CA SER A 487 15.57 6.61 -6.11
C SER A 487 16.14 6.85 -4.71
N ASN A 488 17.18 7.70 -4.62
CA ASN A 488 17.73 8.17 -3.34
C ASN A 488 16.97 9.42 -2.89
N ARG A 489 15.72 9.28 -2.45
CA ARG A 489 14.80 10.37 -2.09
C ARG A 489 14.23 10.16 -0.69
N ILE A 490 14.69 10.95 0.27
CA ILE A 490 14.10 10.96 1.63
C ILE A 490 12.96 11.97 1.68
N ALA A 491 11.82 11.56 2.24
CA ALA A 491 10.69 12.43 2.48
C ALA A 491 11.14 13.67 3.29
N TYR A 492 10.74 14.85 2.84
CA TYR A 492 11.12 16.13 3.44
C TYR A 492 10.00 17.14 3.28
N LEU A 493 9.57 17.73 4.38
CA LEU A 493 8.47 18.68 4.43
C LEU A 493 8.81 19.90 5.29
N PRO A 494 9.62 20.84 4.78
CA PRO A 494 10.14 21.97 5.57
C PRO A 494 9.05 22.93 6.03
N PHE A 495 7.98 23.07 5.27
CA PHE A 495 6.89 23.99 5.63
C PHE A 495 5.92 23.41 6.69
N ALA A 496 6.08 22.16 7.11
CA ALA A 496 5.41 21.68 8.32
C ALA A 496 5.90 22.48 9.55
N ALA A 497 7.18 22.83 9.55
CA ALA A 497 7.83 23.61 10.62
C ALA A 497 7.82 25.13 10.39
N HIS A 498 7.63 25.57 9.14
CA HIS A 498 7.70 26.99 8.80
C HIS A 498 6.40 27.43 8.10
N ARG A 499 5.94 28.63 8.42
CA ARG A 499 4.81 29.23 7.72
C ARG A 499 5.18 29.35 6.24
N PRO A 500 4.32 28.92 5.30
CA PRO A 500 4.56 29.21 3.89
C PRO A 500 4.75 30.72 3.76
N VAL A 501 5.86 31.15 3.16
CA VAL A 501 5.99 32.53 2.75
C VAL A 501 5.05 32.72 1.57
N THR A 502 3.95 33.40 1.83
CA THR A 502 2.95 33.78 0.80
C THR A 502 3.58 34.66 -0.26
#